data_b129cf5bcfd81baea10998bd3439f45b
#
_entry.id   b129cf5bcfd81baea10998bd3439f45b
#
_cell.length_a   1.000
_cell.length_b   1.000
_cell.length_c   1.000
_cell.angle_alpha   90.00
_cell.angle_beta   90.00
_cell.angle_gamma   90.00
#
_symmetry.space_group_name_H-M   'P 1'
#
loop_
_entity.id
_entity.type
_entity.pdbx_description
1 polymer ?
#
loop_
_entity_poly.entity_id
_entity_poly.type
_entity_poly.pdbx_seq_one_letter_code
_entity_poly.pdbx_strand_id
1 'polypeptide(L)'
;MQKDLLNLELLVRDDNQRLFWWFHISGWMGISLVSYFSLNLWYNQPEISYLAHNLLQSVLGIVISWPLRSVFRAVWHKDNLQRIVVVVAATLLFSFFWSASRLFLFLVMTDESNLWSDFGGWLFSSIFIFGCWTAFYHGFKYYSLLQQETKNLHELATAQKEEILRRTQAESQAKEAQLKLLRYQLNPHFLFNTLNAISSLVNSAESVRANNMIVQLSRFLRYSLDNGGISEVPLKKEIEAVNLYLEIEQARFEDRLKVIFEISEEANASMVPSLL
;
A
#
# COMPACT_ATOMS: atom_id res chain seq x y z
N MET A 1 -16.03 4.43 -3.82
CA MET A 1 -14.64 4.06 -4.13
C MET A 1 -14.15 4.55 -5.50
N GLN A 2 -14.73 4.15 -6.65
CA GLN A 2 -14.26 4.60 -7.98
C GLN A 2 -14.55 6.11 -8.26
N LYS A 3 -15.65 6.66 -7.76
CA LYS A 3 -15.99 8.10 -7.85
C LYS A 3 -15.10 8.97 -6.95
N ASP A 4 -14.70 8.46 -5.81
CA ASP A 4 -13.84 9.18 -4.86
C ASP A 4 -12.40 9.24 -5.35
N LEU A 5 -11.92 8.18 -6.02
CA LEU A 5 -10.63 8.16 -6.72
C LEU A 5 -10.59 9.16 -7.88
N LEU A 6 -11.66 9.25 -8.66
CA LEU A 6 -11.75 10.22 -9.77
C LEU A 6 -11.77 11.68 -9.26
N ASN A 7 -12.43 11.94 -8.14
CA ASN A 7 -12.43 13.26 -7.50
C ASN A 7 -11.08 13.63 -6.90
N LEU A 8 -10.35 12.66 -6.31
CA LEU A 8 -8.98 12.85 -5.82
C LEU A 8 -7.99 13.13 -6.95
N GLU A 9 -8.08 12.41 -8.07
CA GLU A 9 -7.27 12.68 -9.26
C GLU A 9 -7.52 14.06 -9.84
N LEU A 10 -8.77 14.52 -9.84
CA LEU A 10 -9.12 15.87 -10.31
C LEU A 10 -8.58 16.95 -9.38
N LEU A 11 -8.67 16.77 -8.04
CA LEU A 11 -8.14 17.71 -7.05
C LEU A 11 -6.62 17.82 -7.11
N VAL A 12 -5.90 16.71 -7.18
CA VAL A 12 -4.43 16.68 -7.32
C VAL A 12 -4.00 17.27 -8.66
N ARG A 13 -4.76 17.06 -9.72
CA ARG A 13 -4.52 17.67 -11.04
C ARG A 13 -4.71 19.18 -11.01
N ASP A 14 -5.70 19.69 -10.26
CA ASP A 14 -5.96 21.12 -10.12
C ASP A 14 -4.89 21.83 -9.29
N ASP A 15 -4.44 21.26 -8.18
CA ASP A 15 -3.36 21.84 -7.37
C ASP A 15 -2.03 21.91 -8.13
N ASN A 16 -1.68 20.87 -8.88
CA ASN A 16 -0.50 20.88 -9.74
C ASN A 16 -0.62 21.89 -10.90
N GLN A 17 -1.84 22.13 -11.40
CA GLN A 17 -2.07 23.17 -12.41
C GLN A 17 -1.92 24.57 -11.82
N ARG A 18 -2.47 24.85 -10.65
CA ARG A 18 -2.34 26.15 -9.97
C ARG A 18 -0.88 26.45 -9.66
N LEU A 19 -0.16 25.48 -9.10
CA LEU A 19 1.25 25.62 -8.77
C LEU A 19 2.11 25.91 -10.01
N PHE A 20 1.85 25.19 -11.12
CA PHE A 20 2.51 25.46 -12.41
C PHE A 20 2.28 26.91 -12.86
N TRP A 21 1.06 27.44 -12.81
CA TRP A 21 0.77 28.81 -13.24
C TRP A 21 1.44 29.84 -12.35
N TRP A 22 1.51 29.62 -11.04
CA TRP A 22 2.25 30.48 -10.16
C TRP A 22 3.74 30.55 -10.53
N PHE A 23 4.39 29.43 -10.74
CA PHE A 23 5.78 29.39 -11.15
C PHE A 23 5.99 29.97 -12.56
N HIS A 24 5.05 29.71 -13.47
CA HIS A 24 5.12 30.22 -14.83
C HIS A 24 5.09 31.76 -14.86
N ILE A 25 4.11 32.36 -14.21
CA ILE A 25 3.96 33.81 -14.15
C ILE A 25 5.13 34.46 -13.37
N SER A 26 5.46 33.91 -12.20
CA SER A 26 6.58 34.45 -11.38
C SER A 26 7.92 34.34 -12.10
N GLY A 27 8.16 33.28 -12.88
CA GLY A 27 9.35 33.12 -13.68
C GLY A 27 9.49 34.24 -14.75
N TRP A 28 8.42 34.51 -15.49
CA TRP A 28 8.42 35.61 -16.48
C TRP A 28 8.51 37.00 -15.83
N MET A 29 7.89 37.20 -14.65
CA MET A 29 8.11 38.42 -13.86
C MET A 29 9.56 38.55 -13.40
N GLY A 30 10.18 37.44 -12.98
CA GLY A 30 11.60 37.40 -12.63
C GLY A 30 12.51 37.80 -13.81
N ILE A 31 12.21 37.32 -15.01
CA ILE A 31 12.93 37.71 -16.23
C ILE A 31 12.79 39.22 -16.49
N SER A 32 11.59 39.79 -16.32
CA SER A 32 11.38 41.22 -16.43
C SER A 32 12.22 42.01 -15.42
N LEU A 33 12.27 41.53 -14.18
CA LEU A 33 13.05 42.15 -13.13
C LEU A 33 14.56 42.08 -13.42
N VAL A 34 15.07 40.92 -13.82
CA VAL A 34 16.48 40.75 -14.20
C VAL A 34 16.84 41.64 -15.40
N SER A 35 15.98 41.71 -16.42
CA SER A 35 16.15 42.55 -17.60
C SER A 35 16.19 44.03 -17.20
N TYR A 36 15.32 44.45 -16.26
CA TYR A 36 15.32 45.82 -15.76
C TYR A 36 16.67 46.19 -15.12
N PHE A 37 17.20 45.39 -14.21
CA PHE A 37 18.46 45.65 -13.56
C PHE A 37 19.68 45.55 -14.49
N SER A 38 19.69 44.57 -15.40
CA SER A 38 20.85 44.29 -16.27
C SER A 38 20.88 45.15 -17.51
N LEU A 39 19.74 45.62 -18.03
CA LEU A 39 19.67 46.41 -19.23
C LEU A 39 19.27 47.87 -18.95
N ASN A 40 18.08 48.10 -18.42
CA ASN A 40 17.56 49.44 -18.23
C ASN A 40 18.39 50.27 -17.23
N LEU A 41 18.65 49.71 -16.06
CA LEU A 41 19.42 50.45 -15.04
C LEU A 41 20.90 50.55 -15.41
N TRP A 42 21.53 49.47 -15.89
CA TRP A 42 22.95 49.43 -16.18
C TRP A 42 23.35 50.36 -17.37
N TYR A 43 22.52 50.36 -18.40
CA TYR A 43 22.74 51.18 -19.60
C TYR A 43 22.11 52.59 -19.45
N ASN A 44 21.58 52.92 -18.29
CA ASN A 44 20.95 54.22 -18.01
C ASN A 44 19.85 54.59 -19.01
N GLN A 45 18.93 53.67 -19.29
CA GLN A 45 17.79 53.81 -20.21
C GLN A 45 16.49 53.98 -19.39
N PRO A 46 16.22 55.16 -18.80
CA PRO A 46 15.05 55.37 -17.94
C PRO A 46 13.77 55.70 -18.74
N GLU A 47 13.83 55.74 -20.08
CA GLU A 47 12.70 56.08 -20.91
C GLU A 47 11.56 55.07 -20.79
N ILE A 48 10.34 55.58 -20.84
CA ILE A 48 9.12 54.77 -20.67
C ILE A 48 9.03 53.65 -21.75
N SER A 49 9.53 53.93 -22.96
CA SER A 49 9.58 52.97 -24.08
C SER A 49 10.34 51.70 -23.76
N TYR A 50 11.53 51.80 -23.16
CA TYR A 50 12.34 50.65 -22.73
C TYR A 50 11.73 49.89 -21.55
N LEU A 51 11.11 50.62 -20.61
CA LEU A 51 10.40 49.96 -19.49
C LEU A 51 9.17 49.21 -19.98
N ALA A 52 8.37 49.83 -20.85
CA ALA A 52 7.18 49.21 -21.42
C ALA A 52 7.56 47.98 -22.27
N HIS A 53 8.65 48.08 -23.11
CA HIS A 53 9.14 46.92 -23.85
C HIS A 53 9.53 45.77 -22.89
N ASN A 54 10.22 46.07 -21.82
CA ASN A 54 10.65 45.04 -20.83
C ASN A 54 9.45 44.29 -20.20
N LEU A 55 8.36 44.97 -19.88
CA LEU A 55 7.13 44.35 -19.40
C LEU A 55 6.43 43.55 -20.52
N LEU A 56 6.29 44.14 -21.70
CA LEU A 56 5.60 43.51 -22.83
C LEU A 56 6.32 42.24 -23.32
N GLN A 57 7.66 42.21 -23.36
CA GLN A 57 8.39 41.01 -23.76
C GLN A 57 8.10 39.83 -22.79
N SER A 58 7.90 40.07 -21.49
CA SER A 58 7.55 39.04 -20.54
C SER A 58 6.12 38.55 -20.71
N VAL A 59 5.19 39.46 -21.01
CA VAL A 59 3.81 39.07 -21.39
C VAL A 59 3.79 38.21 -22.64
N LEU A 60 4.54 38.61 -23.70
CA LEU A 60 4.74 37.78 -24.89
C LEU A 60 5.33 36.42 -24.56
N GLY A 61 6.31 36.38 -23.65
CA GLY A 61 6.88 35.13 -23.19
C GLY A 61 5.85 34.19 -22.54
N ILE A 62 4.96 34.71 -21.69
CA ILE A 62 3.85 33.92 -21.11
C ILE A 62 2.95 33.36 -22.23
N VAL A 63 2.57 34.18 -23.19
CA VAL A 63 1.67 33.78 -24.29
C VAL A 63 2.32 32.75 -25.20
N ILE A 64 3.58 32.94 -25.58
CA ILE A 64 4.31 32.06 -26.48
C ILE A 64 4.68 30.72 -25.80
N SER A 65 5.05 30.74 -24.54
CA SER A 65 5.40 29.51 -23.81
C SER A 65 4.19 28.64 -23.41
N TRP A 66 2.99 29.16 -23.44
CA TRP A 66 1.78 28.40 -23.16
C TRP A 66 1.51 27.25 -24.16
N PRO A 67 1.49 27.48 -25.49
CA PRO A 67 1.35 26.40 -26.48
C PRO A 67 2.48 25.37 -26.39
N LEU A 68 3.71 25.78 -26.06
CA LEU A 68 4.85 24.89 -25.88
C LEU A 68 4.57 23.81 -24.80
N ARG A 69 3.89 24.18 -23.73
CA ARG A 69 3.41 23.22 -22.71
C ARG A 69 2.46 22.16 -23.32
N SER A 70 1.61 22.54 -24.26
CA SER A 70 0.69 21.61 -24.92
C SER A 70 1.42 20.63 -25.82
N VAL A 71 2.46 21.10 -26.53
CA VAL A 71 3.37 20.24 -27.32
C VAL A 71 4.05 19.22 -26.41
N PHE A 72 4.62 19.65 -25.27
CA PHE A 72 5.29 18.75 -24.34
C PHE A 72 4.35 17.70 -23.74
N ARG A 73 3.09 18.05 -23.47
CA ARG A 73 2.07 17.11 -23.02
C ARG A 73 1.74 16.07 -24.08
N ALA A 74 1.61 16.48 -25.33
CA ALA A 74 1.26 15.58 -26.44
C ALA A 74 2.33 14.50 -26.70
N VAL A 75 3.61 14.84 -26.48
CA VAL A 75 4.72 13.90 -26.71
C VAL A 75 5.17 13.14 -25.46
N TRP A 76 4.52 13.36 -24.33
CA TRP A 76 4.95 12.76 -23.05
C TRP A 76 4.99 11.22 -23.08
N HIS A 77 4.04 10.61 -23.79
CA HIS A 77 3.91 9.15 -23.89
C HIS A 77 4.65 8.54 -25.09
N LYS A 78 5.40 9.36 -25.84
CA LYS A 78 6.24 8.90 -26.96
C LYS A 78 7.55 8.31 -26.44
N ASP A 79 8.23 7.54 -27.31
CA ASP A 79 9.56 7.00 -27.03
C ASP A 79 10.55 8.10 -26.66
N ASN A 80 11.51 7.77 -25.81
CA ASN A 80 12.48 8.72 -25.27
C ASN A 80 13.16 9.56 -26.36
N LEU A 81 13.61 8.92 -27.45
CA LEU A 81 14.29 9.61 -28.54
C LEU A 81 13.36 10.59 -29.26
N GLN A 82 12.16 10.15 -29.64
CA GLN A 82 11.15 11.00 -30.26
C GLN A 82 10.77 12.18 -29.40
N ARG A 83 10.59 11.93 -28.09
CA ARG A 83 10.27 12.96 -27.10
C ARG A 83 11.38 14.00 -27.01
N ILE A 84 12.65 13.59 -26.91
CA ILE A 84 13.80 14.51 -26.83
C ILE A 84 13.88 15.35 -28.10
N VAL A 85 13.79 14.73 -29.25
CA VAL A 85 13.87 15.44 -30.58
C VAL A 85 12.77 16.49 -30.67
N VAL A 86 11.52 16.15 -30.37
CA VAL A 86 10.39 17.09 -30.43
C VAL A 86 10.53 18.20 -29.39
N VAL A 87 10.96 17.89 -28.16
CA VAL A 87 11.16 18.88 -27.09
C VAL A 87 12.24 19.88 -27.50
N VAL A 88 13.38 19.42 -28.02
CA VAL A 88 14.48 20.29 -28.46
C VAL A 88 14.04 21.14 -29.68
N ALA A 89 13.45 20.53 -30.70
CA ALA A 89 12.97 21.24 -31.87
C ALA A 89 11.91 22.30 -31.55
N ALA A 90 10.94 21.96 -30.68
CA ALA A 90 9.93 22.90 -30.26
C ALA A 90 10.55 24.05 -29.44
N THR A 91 11.46 23.75 -28.48
CA THR A 91 12.15 24.78 -27.72
C THR A 91 12.88 25.76 -28.59
N LEU A 92 13.63 25.29 -29.59
CA LEU A 92 14.34 26.14 -30.55
C LEU A 92 13.38 26.98 -31.41
N LEU A 93 12.30 26.37 -31.89
CA LEU A 93 11.29 27.03 -32.69
C LEU A 93 10.60 28.18 -31.93
N PHE A 94 10.17 27.88 -30.68
CA PHE A 94 9.49 28.88 -29.83
C PHE A 94 10.47 29.99 -29.39
N SER A 95 11.73 29.65 -29.13
CA SER A 95 12.81 30.65 -28.90
C SER A 95 12.98 31.60 -30.07
N PHE A 96 12.97 31.06 -31.28
CA PHE A 96 13.08 31.88 -32.50
C PHE A 96 11.89 32.85 -32.63
N PHE A 97 10.66 32.35 -32.50
CA PHE A 97 9.44 33.17 -32.57
C PHE A 97 9.43 34.27 -31.52
N TRP A 98 9.78 33.94 -30.28
CA TRP A 98 9.84 34.92 -29.19
C TRP A 98 10.94 35.96 -29.44
N SER A 99 12.12 35.55 -29.93
CA SER A 99 13.23 36.44 -30.26
C SER A 99 12.84 37.44 -31.36
N ALA A 100 12.25 36.94 -32.44
CA ALA A 100 11.81 37.78 -33.57
C ALA A 100 10.70 38.75 -33.11
N SER A 101 9.72 38.27 -32.36
CA SER A 101 8.62 39.12 -31.85
C SER A 101 9.11 40.20 -30.88
N ARG A 102 10.07 39.83 -30.00
CA ARG A 102 10.68 40.75 -29.05
C ARG A 102 11.50 41.84 -29.75
N LEU A 103 12.33 41.44 -30.70
CA LEU A 103 13.11 42.39 -31.44
C LEU A 103 12.21 43.32 -32.27
N PHE A 104 11.20 42.80 -32.98
CA PHE A 104 10.22 43.61 -33.69
C PHE A 104 9.52 44.63 -32.77
N LEU A 105 9.08 44.17 -31.61
CA LEU A 105 8.44 45.04 -30.60
C LEU A 105 9.40 46.15 -30.15
N PHE A 106 10.67 45.81 -29.93
CA PHE A 106 11.70 46.77 -29.52
C PHE A 106 11.88 47.86 -30.57
N LEU A 107 12.04 47.49 -31.86
CA LEU A 107 12.20 48.44 -32.99
C LEU A 107 10.99 49.36 -33.18
N VAL A 108 9.77 48.88 -32.85
CA VAL A 108 8.55 49.70 -32.97
C VAL A 108 8.40 50.67 -31.76
N MET A 109 8.96 50.31 -30.59
CA MET A 109 8.77 51.10 -29.38
C MET A 109 9.91 52.06 -29.08
N THR A 110 11.06 51.85 -29.71
CA THR A 110 12.26 52.67 -29.51
C THR A 110 12.67 53.29 -30.87
N ASP A 111 13.40 54.40 -30.83
CA ASP A 111 13.93 55.05 -32.03
C ASP A 111 15.20 54.35 -32.55
N GLU A 112 15.50 53.18 -32.03
CA GLU A 112 16.66 52.37 -32.45
C GLU A 112 16.41 51.79 -33.85
N SER A 113 17.45 51.73 -34.66
CA SER A 113 17.39 51.20 -36.01
C SER A 113 18.53 50.22 -36.29
N ASN A 114 18.38 49.37 -37.28
CA ASN A 114 19.43 48.46 -37.76
C ASN A 114 19.85 47.30 -36.83
N LEU A 115 19.01 46.91 -35.87
CA LEU A 115 19.33 45.86 -34.90
C LEU A 115 19.15 44.42 -35.42
N TRP A 116 18.69 44.25 -36.66
CA TRP A 116 18.59 42.90 -37.25
C TRP A 116 19.96 42.22 -37.45
N SER A 117 21.05 42.97 -37.56
CA SER A 117 22.42 42.46 -37.54
C SER A 117 22.75 41.74 -36.23
N ASP A 118 22.14 42.16 -35.13
CA ASP A 118 22.39 41.64 -33.77
C ASP A 118 21.39 40.54 -33.37
N PHE A 119 20.54 40.12 -34.32
CA PHE A 119 19.52 39.09 -34.05
C PHE A 119 20.09 37.80 -33.40
N GLY A 120 21.35 37.43 -33.74
CA GLY A 120 22.04 36.29 -33.12
C GLY A 120 22.16 36.39 -31.64
N GLY A 121 22.45 37.58 -31.06
CA GLY A 121 22.50 37.82 -29.64
C GLY A 121 21.12 37.71 -28.95
N TRP A 122 20.12 38.26 -29.62
CA TRP A 122 18.72 38.14 -29.18
C TRP A 122 18.23 36.71 -29.19
N LEU A 123 18.56 35.93 -30.20
CA LEU A 123 18.23 34.52 -30.32
C LEU A 123 18.94 33.68 -29.27
N PHE A 124 20.24 33.92 -29.07
CA PHE A 124 21.01 33.20 -28.04
C PHE A 124 20.39 33.32 -26.65
N SER A 125 20.08 34.56 -26.23
CA SER A 125 19.42 34.81 -24.95
C SER A 125 18.04 34.14 -24.86
N SER A 126 17.30 34.10 -25.96
CA SER A 126 15.99 33.45 -26.07
C SER A 126 16.08 31.92 -25.89
N ILE A 127 17.05 31.29 -26.57
CA ILE A 127 17.31 29.85 -26.44
C ILE A 127 17.66 29.49 -24.97
N PHE A 128 18.46 30.31 -24.32
CA PHE A 128 18.81 30.09 -22.92
C PHE A 128 17.57 30.18 -22.01
N ILE A 129 16.75 31.21 -22.16
CA ILE A 129 15.53 31.41 -21.35
C ILE A 129 14.53 30.26 -21.57
N PHE A 130 14.24 29.91 -22.83
CA PHE A 130 13.31 28.80 -23.14
C PHE A 130 13.91 27.44 -22.78
N GLY A 131 15.23 27.27 -22.83
CA GLY A 131 15.92 26.08 -22.34
C GLY A 131 15.74 25.92 -20.83
N CYS A 132 15.97 26.99 -20.05
CA CYS A 132 15.70 26.97 -18.60
C CYS A 132 14.23 26.70 -18.31
N TRP A 133 13.29 27.32 -19.06
CA TRP A 133 11.87 27.07 -18.89
C TRP A 133 11.51 25.61 -19.20
N THR A 134 12.07 25.04 -20.27
CA THR A 134 11.89 23.63 -20.64
C THR A 134 12.41 22.69 -19.56
N ALA A 135 13.62 22.96 -19.04
CA ALA A 135 14.21 22.18 -17.97
C ALA A 135 13.35 22.25 -16.68
N PHE A 136 12.90 23.45 -16.33
CA PHE A 136 12.00 23.64 -15.21
C PHE A 136 10.67 22.88 -15.37
N TYR A 137 10.02 22.97 -16.56
CA TYR A 137 8.79 22.27 -16.83
C TYR A 137 8.93 20.76 -16.67
N HIS A 138 9.98 20.18 -17.28
CA HIS A 138 10.23 18.75 -17.20
C HIS A 138 10.61 18.32 -15.78
N GLY A 139 11.47 19.07 -15.10
CA GLY A 139 11.85 18.82 -13.72
C GLY A 139 10.64 18.82 -12.78
N PHE A 140 9.78 19.85 -12.88
CA PHE A 140 8.54 19.92 -12.10
C PHE A 140 7.61 18.73 -12.39
N LYS A 141 7.46 18.37 -13.67
CA LYS A 141 6.60 17.24 -14.05
C LYS A 141 7.14 15.91 -13.54
N TYR A 142 8.45 15.66 -13.65
CA TYR A 142 9.08 14.46 -13.10
C TYR A 142 8.97 14.41 -11.57
N TYR A 143 9.19 15.52 -10.90
CA TYR A 143 9.01 15.61 -9.46
C TYR A 143 7.58 15.26 -9.03
N SER A 144 6.57 15.82 -9.71
CA SER A 144 5.16 15.53 -9.41
C SER A 144 4.81 14.06 -9.62
N LEU A 145 5.33 13.43 -10.68
CA LEU A 145 5.13 12.01 -10.94
C LEU A 145 5.80 11.13 -9.86
N LEU A 146 7.03 11.49 -9.47
CA LEU A 146 7.75 10.76 -8.41
C LEU A 146 7.02 10.84 -7.07
N GLN A 147 6.49 12.01 -6.72
CA GLN A 147 5.68 12.19 -5.50
C GLN A 147 4.42 11.33 -5.53
N GLN A 148 3.74 11.26 -6.67
CA GLN A 148 2.55 10.43 -6.82
C GLN A 148 2.88 8.94 -6.71
N GLU A 149 3.96 8.49 -7.36
CA GLU A 149 4.42 7.10 -7.28
C GLU A 149 4.80 6.72 -5.85
N THR A 150 5.55 7.58 -5.16
CA THR A 150 5.90 7.36 -3.74
C THR A 150 4.66 7.25 -2.86
N LYS A 151 3.67 8.11 -3.06
CA LYS A 151 2.41 8.05 -2.34
C LYS A 151 1.67 6.72 -2.57
N ASN A 152 1.55 6.30 -3.83
CA ASN A 152 0.91 5.03 -4.19
C ASN A 152 1.64 3.83 -3.56
N LEU A 153 2.98 3.84 -3.55
CA LEU A 153 3.77 2.79 -2.91
C LEU A 153 3.54 2.74 -1.39
N HIS A 154 3.44 3.90 -0.73
CA HIS A 154 3.11 3.96 0.69
C HIS A 154 1.71 3.41 0.99
N GLU A 155 0.72 3.76 0.20
CA GLU A 155 -0.66 3.25 0.34
C GLU A 155 -0.73 1.73 0.16
N LEU A 156 -0.03 1.18 -0.84
CA LEU A 156 0.08 -0.25 -1.06
C LEU A 156 0.79 -0.96 0.10
N ALA A 157 1.89 -0.40 0.60
CA ALA A 157 2.63 -0.97 1.72
C ALA A 157 1.82 -0.98 3.03
N THR A 158 1.02 0.07 3.28
CA THR A 158 0.11 0.11 4.44
C THR A 158 -1.01 -0.91 4.33
N ALA A 159 -1.64 -1.03 3.15
CA ALA A 159 -2.68 -2.03 2.90
C ALA A 159 -2.15 -3.48 3.07
N GLN A 160 -0.94 -3.77 2.58
CA GLN A 160 -0.31 -5.06 2.78
C GLN A 160 -0.03 -5.37 4.26
N LYS A 161 0.45 -4.38 5.03
CA LYS A 161 0.68 -4.55 6.48
C LYS A 161 -0.62 -4.85 7.22
N GLU A 162 -1.69 -4.14 6.90
CA GLU A 162 -3.01 -4.38 7.50
C GLU A 162 -3.53 -5.79 7.18
N GLU A 163 -3.37 -6.26 5.95
CA GLU A 163 -3.77 -7.61 5.55
C GLU A 163 -2.97 -8.69 6.30
N ILE A 164 -1.65 -8.54 6.40
CA ILE A 164 -0.79 -9.45 7.17
C ILE A 164 -1.22 -9.48 8.64
N LEU A 165 -1.49 -8.31 9.23
CA LEU A 165 -1.93 -8.23 10.62
C LEU A 165 -3.26 -8.96 10.83
N ARG A 166 -4.24 -8.76 9.95
CA ARG A 166 -5.55 -9.46 10.00
C ARG A 166 -5.39 -10.96 9.89
N ARG A 167 -4.54 -11.45 8.99
CA ARG A 167 -4.25 -12.89 8.84
C ARG A 167 -3.62 -13.46 10.09
N THR A 168 -2.60 -12.81 10.64
CA THR A 168 -1.92 -13.26 11.86
C THR A 168 -2.88 -13.29 13.05
N GLN A 169 -3.76 -12.30 13.18
CA GLN A 169 -4.79 -12.30 14.22
C GLN A 169 -5.80 -13.44 14.04
N ALA A 170 -6.28 -13.67 12.80
CA ALA A 170 -7.20 -14.77 12.51
C ALA A 170 -6.56 -16.15 12.78
N GLU A 171 -5.30 -16.35 12.40
CA GLU A 171 -4.55 -17.57 12.72
C GLU A 171 -4.35 -17.79 14.21
N SER A 172 -4.05 -16.71 14.97
CA SER A 172 -3.91 -16.77 16.41
C SER A 172 -5.23 -17.16 17.08
N GLN A 173 -6.35 -16.55 16.67
CA GLN A 173 -7.69 -16.87 17.17
C GLN A 173 -8.09 -18.33 16.84
N ALA A 174 -7.77 -18.79 15.62
CA ALA A 174 -8.05 -20.17 15.23
C ALA A 174 -7.26 -21.17 16.10
N LYS A 175 -5.96 -20.90 16.34
CA LYS A 175 -5.14 -21.72 17.23
C LYS A 175 -5.66 -21.73 18.68
N GLU A 176 -6.07 -20.58 19.20
CA GLU A 176 -6.65 -20.47 20.52
C GLU A 176 -7.95 -21.26 20.63
N ALA A 177 -8.83 -21.16 19.62
CA ALA A 177 -10.06 -21.95 19.54
C ALA A 177 -9.77 -23.46 19.50
N GLN A 178 -8.77 -23.89 18.71
CA GLN A 178 -8.35 -25.30 18.68
C GLN A 178 -7.84 -25.78 20.03
N LEU A 179 -6.99 -25.01 20.71
CA LEU A 179 -6.51 -25.34 22.06
C LEU A 179 -7.66 -25.41 23.06
N LYS A 180 -8.64 -24.55 22.95
CA LYS A 180 -9.83 -24.56 23.78
C LYS A 180 -10.68 -25.79 23.56
N LEU A 181 -10.91 -26.19 22.30
CA LEU A 181 -11.59 -27.43 21.95
C LEU A 181 -10.86 -28.65 22.51
N LEU A 182 -9.54 -28.72 22.34
CA LEU A 182 -8.73 -29.83 22.87
C LEU A 182 -8.83 -29.93 24.42
N ARG A 183 -8.85 -28.78 25.13
CA ARG A 183 -9.05 -28.75 26.56
C ARG A 183 -10.46 -29.25 26.98
N TYR A 184 -11.49 -28.95 26.20
CA TYR A 184 -12.84 -29.42 26.47
C TYR A 184 -13.02 -30.92 26.23
N GLN A 185 -12.31 -31.51 25.26
CA GLN A 185 -12.32 -32.96 25.00
C GLN A 185 -11.79 -33.79 26.18
N LEU A 186 -10.92 -33.23 27.00
CA LEU A 186 -10.36 -33.92 28.20
C LEU A 186 -11.22 -33.79 29.43
N ASN A 187 -12.49 -33.49 29.40
CA ASN A 187 -13.40 -33.34 30.54
C ASN A 187 -12.65 -33.11 31.90
N PRO A 188 -12.33 -31.86 32.29
CA PRO A 188 -11.49 -31.59 33.44
C PRO A 188 -12.08 -32.15 34.75
N HIS A 189 -13.41 -32.14 34.84
CA HIS A 189 -14.12 -32.66 36.01
C HIS A 189 -13.93 -34.17 36.17
N PHE A 190 -13.94 -34.94 35.09
CA PHE A 190 -13.63 -36.37 35.11
C PHE A 190 -12.20 -36.62 35.62
N LEU A 191 -11.24 -35.87 35.08
CA LEU A 191 -9.83 -36.00 35.50
C LEU A 191 -9.63 -35.71 37.00
N PHE A 192 -10.18 -34.59 37.51
CA PHE A 192 -10.09 -34.26 38.93
C PHE A 192 -10.73 -35.33 39.80
N ASN A 193 -11.89 -35.82 39.41
CA ASN A 193 -12.59 -36.87 40.16
C ASN A 193 -11.81 -38.18 40.18
N THR A 194 -11.23 -38.59 39.06
CA THR A 194 -10.40 -39.79 38.92
C THR A 194 -9.14 -39.69 39.78
N LEU A 195 -8.42 -38.54 39.71
CA LEU A 195 -7.24 -38.29 40.54
C LEU A 195 -7.55 -38.31 42.04
N ASN A 196 -8.69 -37.76 42.45
CA ASN A 196 -9.14 -37.79 43.84
C ASN A 196 -9.45 -39.24 44.30
N ALA A 197 -10.07 -40.04 43.41
CA ALA A 197 -10.32 -41.45 43.72
C ALA A 197 -9.03 -42.27 43.86
N ILE A 198 -8.06 -42.05 42.95
CA ILE A 198 -6.73 -42.65 43.04
C ILE A 198 -6.03 -42.28 44.36
N SER A 199 -6.07 -40.99 44.73
CA SER A 199 -5.51 -40.51 46.03
C SER A 199 -6.17 -41.20 47.22
N SER A 200 -7.49 -41.37 47.19
CA SER A 200 -8.22 -42.10 48.25
C SER A 200 -7.77 -43.57 48.38
N LEU A 201 -7.63 -44.27 47.22
CA LEU A 201 -7.16 -45.68 47.20
C LEU A 201 -5.73 -45.83 47.72
N VAL A 202 -4.84 -44.86 47.40
CA VAL A 202 -3.49 -44.82 47.95
C VAL A 202 -3.50 -44.64 49.47
N ASN A 203 -4.31 -43.75 49.99
CA ASN A 203 -4.46 -43.49 51.42
C ASN A 203 -5.06 -44.71 52.18
N SER A 204 -5.90 -45.49 51.50
CA SER A 204 -6.49 -46.73 52.05
C SER A 204 -5.59 -47.97 51.91
N ALA A 205 -4.34 -47.78 51.42
CA ALA A 205 -3.37 -48.83 51.15
C ALA A 205 -3.81 -49.85 50.07
N GLU A 206 -4.76 -49.48 49.20
CA GLU A 206 -5.24 -50.30 48.07
C GLU A 206 -4.38 -50.09 46.81
N SER A 207 -3.08 -50.28 46.95
CA SER A 207 -2.08 -49.94 45.92
C SER A 207 -2.31 -50.62 44.56
N VAL A 208 -2.81 -51.85 44.54
CA VAL A 208 -3.11 -52.59 43.28
C VAL A 208 -4.26 -51.91 42.52
N ARG A 209 -5.33 -51.51 43.20
CA ARG A 209 -6.48 -50.82 42.61
C ARG A 209 -6.08 -49.42 42.10
N ALA A 210 -5.30 -48.71 42.92
CA ALA A 210 -4.80 -47.39 42.54
C ALA A 210 -3.93 -47.46 41.25
N ASN A 211 -3.02 -48.44 41.16
CA ASN A 211 -2.17 -48.64 40.01
C ASN A 211 -2.99 -49.02 38.75
N ASN A 212 -3.96 -49.90 38.88
CA ASN A 212 -4.86 -50.26 37.78
C ASN A 212 -5.62 -49.02 37.25
N MET A 213 -6.13 -48.19 38.11
CA MET A 213 -6.84 -46.98 37.78
C MET A 213 -5.94 -45.95 37.05
N ILE A 214 -4.66 -45.84 37.45
CA ILE A 214 -3.67 -45.01 36.74
C ILE A 214 -3.44 -45.54 35.32
N VAL A 215 -3.29 -46.84 35.14
CA VAL A 215 -3.08 -47.47 33.82
C VAL A 215 -4.28 -47.24 32.91
N GLN A 216 -5.49 -47.42 33.44
CA GLN A 216 -6.73 -47.18 32.70
C GLN A 216 -6.88 -45.71 32.30
N LEU A 217 -6.63 -44.79 33.21
CA LEU A 217 -6.64 -43.35 32.92
C LEU A 217 -5.63 -42.98 31.84
N SER A 218 -4.40 -43.52 31.92
CA SER A 218 -3.36 -43.27 30.94
C SER A 218 -3.77 -43.78 29.54
N ARG A 219 -4.42 -44.93 29.44
CA ARG A 219 -4.94 -45.50 28.19
C ARG A 219 -6.06 -44.63 27.59
N PHE A 220 -7.02 -44.24 28.43
CA PHE A 220 -8.13 -43.36 28.04
C PHE A 220 -7.62 -42.01 27.54
N LEU A 221 -6.70 -41.36 28.26
CA LEU A 221 -6.14 -40.08 27.85
C LEU A 221 -5.38 -40.19 26.51
N ARG A 222 -4.61 -41.24 26.33
CA ARG A 222 -3.91 -41.48 25.05
C ARG A 222 -4.91 -41.63 23.90
N TYR A 223 -5.95 -42.45 24.08
CA TYR A 223 -6.99 -42.59 23.08
C TYR A 223 -7.66 -41.27 22.72
N SER A 224 -8.03 -40.48 23.74
CA SER A 224 -8.67 -39.16 23.55
C SER A 224 -7.76 -38.16 22.81
N LEU A 225 -6.46 -38.19 23.07
CA LEU A 225 -5.50 -37.31 22.41
C LEU A 225 -5.21 -37.74 20.97
N ASP A 226 -5.06 -39.06 20.74
CA ASP A 226 -4.72 -39.60 19.42
C ASP A 226 -5.92 -39.51 18.44
N ASN A 227 -7.16 -39.57 18.93
CA ASN A 227 -8.37 -39.54 18.10
C ASN A 227 -9.15 -38.21 18.18
N GLY A 228 -8.74 -37.29 19.00
CA GLY A 228 -9.44 -35.99 19.21
C GLY A 228 -9.50 -35.06 17.98
N GLY A 229 -8.90 -35.42 16.86
CA GLY A 229 -9.00 -34.71 15.58
C GLY A 229 -9.67 -35.52 14.47
N ILE A 230 -10.09 -36.75 14.74
CA ILE A 230 -10.70 -37.66 13.78
C ILE A 230 -12.21 -37.51 13.89
N SER A 231 -12.88 -37.20 12.76
CA SER A 231 -14.33 -36.97 12.76
C SER A 231 -15.15 -38.25 13.00
N GLU A 232 -14.65 -39.40 12.53
CA GLU A 232 -15.37 -40.69 12.61
C GLU A 232 -14.39 -41.84 12.86
N VAL A 233 -14.80 -42.78 13.72
CA VAL A 233 -14.05 -43.99 14.04
C VAL A 233 -14.99 -45.21 13.95
N PRO A 234 -14.46 -46.44 13.76
CA PRO A 234 -15.29 -47.64 13.84
C PRO A 234 -15.90 -47.77 15.22
N LEU A 235 -17.20 -48.15 15.31
CA LEU A 235 -17.94 -48.29 16.59
C LEU A 235 -17.21 -49.19 17.59
N LYS A 236 -16.55 -50.25 17.12
CA LYS A 236 -15.73 -51.11 17.94
C LYS A 236 -14.67 -50.35 18.74
N LYS A 237 -13.96 -49.41 18.11
CA LYS A 237 -12.91 -48.58 18.75
C LYS A 237 -13.52 -47.61 19.76
N GLU A 238 -14.69 -47.03 19.41
CA GLU A 238 -15.37 -46.12 20.33
C GLU A 238 -15.86 -46.84 21.60
N ILE A 239 -16.39 -48.05 21.44
CA ILE A 239 -16.78 -48.92 22.56
C ILE A 239 -15.59 -49.30 23.45
N GLU A 240 -14.41 -49.57 22.84
CA GLU A 240 -13.19 -49.80 23.62
C GLU A 240 -12.84 -48.57 24.48
N ALA A 241 -12.98 -47.36 23.96
CA ALA A 241 -12.75 -46.12 24.74
C ALA A 241 -13.81 -45.89 25.82
N VAL A 242 -15.08 -46.13 25.49
CA VAL A 242 -16.19 -46.05 26.45
C VAL A 242 -16.00 -47.08 27.58
N ASN A 243 -15.53 -48.28 27.26
CA ASN A 243 -15.16 -49.26 28.29
C ASN A 243 -14.08 -48.78 29.22
N LEU A 244 -12.99 -48.21 28.73
CA LEU A 244 -11.94 -47.62 29.57
C LEU A 244 -12.47 -46.53 30.49
N TYR A 245 -13.35 -45.67 29.99
CA TYR A 245 -14.02 -44.64 30.78
C TYR A 245 -14.89 -45.25 31.88
N LEU A 246 -15.71 -46.21 31.54
CA LEU A 246 -16.65 -46.89 32.47
C LEU A 246 -15.92 -47.72 33.53
N GLU A 247 -14.81 -48.39 33.17
CA GLU A 247 -13.98 -49.09 34.16
C GLU A 247 -13.40 -48.16 35.21
N ILE A 248 -12.99 -46.93 34.81
CA ILE A 248 -12.54 -45.90 35.76
C ILE A 248 -13.71 -45.44 36.67
N GLU A 249 -14.89 -45.22 36.10
CA GLU A 249 -16.08 -44.82 36.85
C GLU A 249 -16.58 -45.96 37.79
N GLN A 250 -16.52 -47.21 37.34
CA GLN A 250 -16.83 -48.38 38.21
C GLN A 250 -15.89 -48.50 39.40
N ALA A 251 -14.57 -48.25 39.18
CA ALA A 251 -13.61 -48.25 40.31
C ALA A 251 -13.93 -47.17 41.35
N ARG A 252 -14.62 -46.07 40.93
CA ARG A 252 -15.06 -44.97 41.82
C ARG A 252 -16.40 -45.21 42.47
N PHE A 253 -17.37 -45.78 41.72
CA PHE A 253 -18.74 -45.96 42.22
C PHE A 253 -19.03 -47.35 42.76
N GLU A 254 -18.11 -48.32 42.57
CA GLU A 254 -18.19 -49.70 42.99
C GLU A 254 -19.51 -50.40 42.53
N ASP A 255 -20.19 -51.12 43.40
CA ASP A 255 -21.42 -51.88 43.09
C ASP A 255 -22.60 -51.01 42.59
N ARG A 256 -22.49 -49.68 42.68
CA ARG A 256 -23.56 -48.77 42.25
C ARG A 256 -23.63 -48.60 40.76
N LEU A 257 -22.57 -48.94 40.01
CA LEU A 257 -22.55 -48.82 38.54
C LEU A 257 -22.41 -50.19 37.90
N LYS A 258 -23.50 -50.65 37.27
CA LYS A 258 -23.51 -51.87 36.45
C LYS A 258 -23.66 -51.49 35.01
N VAL A 259 -22.75 -51.96 34.14
CA VAL A 259 -22.72 -51.65 32.71
C VAL A 259 -23.00 -52.93 31.94
N ILE A 260 -23.91 -52.89 30.97
CA ILE A 260 -24.25 -53.99 30.06
C ILE A 260 -24.15 -53.44 28.66
N PHE A 261 -23.39 -54.09 27.79
CA PHE A 261 -23.31 -53.78 26.38
C PHE A 261 -24.07 -54.79 25.57
N GLU A 262 -25.01 -54.34 24.76
CA GLU A 262 -25.72 -55.12 23.75
C GLU A 262 -25.39 -54.60 22.35
N ILE A 263 -24.48 -55.25 21.67
CA ILE A 263 -23.95 -54.80 20.38
C ILE A 263 -24.02 -55.93 19.38
N SER A 264 -24.69 -55.74 18.24
CA SER A 264 -24.69 -56.72 17.16
C SER A 264 -23.33 -56.73 16.43
N GLU A 265 -22.92 -57.87 15.92
CA GLU A 265 -21.66 -57.98 15.14
C GLU A 265 -21.64 -57.05 13.94
N GLU A 266 -22.77 -56.85 13.27
CA GLU A 266 -22.93 -55.96 12.12
C GLU A 266 -22.69 -54.50 12.49
N ALA A 267 -23.02 -54.05 13.70
CA ALA A 267 -22.85 -52.70 14.16
C ALA A 267 -21.37 -52.34 14.41
N ASN A 268 -20.51 -53.28 14.72
CA ASN A 268 -19.09 -53.04 15.05
C ASN A 268 -18.27 -52.37 13.96
N ALA A 269 -18.65 -52.56 12.68
CA ALA A 269 -17.99 -51.98 11.54
C ALA A 269 -18.55 -50.59 11.16
N SER A 270 -19.66 -50.13 11.78
CA SER A 270 -20.25 -48.82 11.52
C SER A 270 -19.35 -47.71 11.98
N MET A 271 -19.31 -46.62 11.22
CA MET A 271 -18.54 -45.40 11.60
C MET A 271 -19.40 -44.51 12.49
N VAL A 272 -18.83 -44.04 13.58
CA VAL A 272 -19.47 -43.13 14.54
C VAL A 272 -18.58 -41.99 14.84
N PRO A 273 -19.11 -40.83 15.27
CA PRO A 273 -18.28 -39.72 15.74
C PRO A 273 -17.38 -40.18 16.89
N SER A 274 -16.11 -39.71 16.86
CA SER A 274 -15.15 -40.03 17.88
C SER A 274 -15.47 -39.26 19.17
N LEU A 275 -15.37 -39.90 20.32
CA LEU A 275 -15.66 -39.38 21.66
C LEU A 275 -17.13 -38.94 21.80
N LEU A 276 -18.04 -39.83 21.47
CA LEU A 276 -19.47 -39.69 21.69
C LEU A 276 -19.85 -39.45 23.15
#